data_5e098fc43503607754ff93c03efbbc8d
#
_entry.id   5e098fc43503607754ff93c03efbbc8d
#
_cell.length_a   1.000
_cell.length_b   1.000
_cell.length_c   1.000
_cell.angle_alpha   90.00
_cell.angle_beta   90.00
_cell.angle_gamma   90.00
#
_symmetry.space_group_name_H-M   'P 1'
#
loop_
_entity.id
_entity.type
_entity.pdbx_description
1 polymer ?
#
loop_
_entity_poly.entity_id
_entity_poly.type
_entity_poly.pdbx_seq_one_letter_code
_entity_poly.pdbx_strand_id
1 'polypeptide(L)'
;MPLEEIHAVITTPDLAARNELIAGHLRRLEMTLARTQQAAASLRDLLEPPAGATPVAIEHRRIPATPAAAVSEVIDVKEASAWYQGALGELYAVLAAHKVTPAGHGGAIYANDLFSYARGEATVFVPCAEPVRATGRISRLVVPEVELAVTVHAGAHTDADLAYGSLATYVTDHALAVEGPIREYYVSGPNDTPDEDQWRTEIGWPIFATGQTGAGVTSPSGIS
;
A
#
# COMPACT_ATOMS: atom_id res chain seq x y z
N MET A 1 -8.47 -30.02 1.54
CA MET A 1 -8.67 -30.32 0.10
C MET A 1 -10.16 -30.15 -0.20
N PRO A 2 -10.57 -29.36 -1.18
CA PRO A 2 -11.97 -29.27 -1.61
C PRO A 2 -12.51 -30.60 -2.08
N LEU A 3 -13.80 -30.84 -1.94
CA LEU A 3 -14.44 -32.11 -2.31
C LEU A 3 -14.19 -32.50 -3.79
N GLU A 4 -14.19 -31.51 -4.67
CA GLU A 4 -13.90 -31.70 -6.10
C GLU A 4 -12.46 -32.21 -6.36
N GLU A 5 -11.49 -31.68 -5.64
CA GLU A 5 -10.10 -32.14 -5.73
C GLU A 5 -9.94 -33.57 -5.17
N ILE A 6 -10.62 -33.89 -4.08
CA ILE A 6 -10.65 -35.24 -3.54
C ILE A 6 -11.21 -36.21 -4.58
N HIS A 7 -12.32 -35.84 -5.21
CA HIS A 7 -12.93 -36.63 -6.27
C HIS A 7 -11.97 -36.83 -7.45
N ALA A 8 -11.29 -35.75 -7.90
CA ALA A 8 -10.29 -35.83 -8.96
C ALA A 8 -9.14 -36.77 -8.63
N VAL A 9 -8.61 -36.73 -7.39
CA VAL A 9 -7.55 -37.62 -6.93
C VAL A 9 -8.00 -39.10 -6.94
N ILE A 10 -9.21 -39.38 -6.47
CA ILE A 10 -9.74 -40.76 -6.39
C ILE A 10 -10.07 -41.30 -7.77
N THR A 11 -10.57 -40.50 -8.69
CA THR A 11 -11.00 -40.95 -10.01
C THR A 11 -9.91 -40.94 -11.08
N THR A 12 -8.75 -40.33 -10.82
CA THR A 12 -7.63 -40.29 -11.75
C THR A 12 -6.91 -41.67 -11.79
N PRO A 13 -6.91 -42.39 -12.91
CA PRO A 13 -6.29 -43.73 -12.99
C PRO A 13 -4.79 -43.66 -13.02
N ASP A 14 -4.21 -42.59 -13.59
CA ASP A 14 -2.77 -42.41 -13.72
C ASP A 14 -2.14 -41.98 -12.38
N LEU A 15 -1.17 -42.73 -11.90
CA LEU A 15 -0.47 -42.50 -10.65
C LEU A 15 0.32 -41.19 -10.67
N ALA A 16 0.94 -40.84 -11.81
CA ALA A 16 1.73 -39.62 -11.93
C ALA A 16 0.81 -38.39 -11.84
N ALA A 17 -0.29 -38.36 -12.58
CA ALA A 17 -1.26 -37.29 -12.53
C ALA A 17 -1.92 -37.13 -11.13
N ARG A 18 -2.18 -38.25 -10.46
CA ARG A 18 -2.69 -38.26 -9.08
C ARG A 18 -1.69 -37.62 -8.10
N ASN A 19 -0.41 -37.96 -8.22
CA ASN A 19 0.67 -37.43 -7.40
C ASN A 19 0.81 -35.89 -7.65
N GLU A 20 0.67 -35.44 -8.89
CA GLU A 20 0.69 -33.99 -9.20
C GLU A 20 -0.45 -33.22 -8.54
N LEU A 21 -1.66 -33.76 -8.54
CA LEU A 21 -2.81 -33.15 -7.85
C LEU A 21 -2.55 -33.01 -6.34
N ILE A 22 -2.02 -34.07 -5.73
CA ILE A 22 -1.67 -34.07 -4.29
C ILE A 22 -0.53 -33.07 -4.01
N ALA A 23 0.53 -33.07 -4.83
CA ALA A 23 1.64 -32.13 -4.69
C ALA A 23 1.20 -30.67 -4.87
N GLY A 24 0.28 -30.40 -5.81
CA GLY A 24 -0.32 -29.09 -5.99
C GLY A 24 -1.10 -28.62 -4.76
N HIS A 25 -1.86 -29.53 -4.14
CA HIS A 25 -2.57 -29.22 -2.91
C HIS A 25 -1.60 -28.98 -1.74
N LEU A 26 -0.57 -29.77 -1.59
CA LEU A 26 0.46 -29.61 -0.56
C LEU A 26 1.13 -28.24 -0.67
N ARG A 27 1.57 -27.85 -1.87
CA ARG A 27 2.14 -26.50 -2.10
C ARG A 27 1.20 -25.37 -1.66
N ARG A 28 -0.12 -25.48 -1.95
CA ARG A 28 -1.10 -24.47 -1.49
C ARG A 28 -1.22 -24.42 0.03
N LEU A 29 -1.17 -25.57 0.70
CA LEU A 29 -1.19 -25.64 2.17
C LEU A 29 0.08 -25.02 2.77
N GLU A 30 1.26 -25.31 2.20
CA GLU A 30 2.54 -24.74 2.62
C GLU A 30 2.53 -23.21 2.48
N MET A 31 2.04 -22.68 1.34
CA MET A 31 1.90 -21.23 1.16
C MET A 31 0.91 -20.60 2.17
N THR A 32 -0.19 -21.28 2.43
CA THR A 32 -1.18 -20.79 3.43
C THR A 32 -0.59 -20.80 4.83
N LEU A 33 0.15 -21.83 5.19
CA LEU A 33 0.84 -21.94 6.47
C LEU A 33 1.88 -20.83 6.63
N ALA A 34 2.71 -20.60 5.61
CA ALA A 34 3.70 -19.52 5.64
C ALA A 34 3.06 -18.14 5.85
N ARG A 35 1.98 -17.82 5.13
CA ARG A 35 1.23 -16.57 5.33
C ARG A 35 0.66 -16.46 6.74
N THR A 36 0.10 -17.54 7.27
CA THR A 36 -0.46 -17.53 8.63
C THR A 36 0.64 -17.35 9.68
N GLN A 37 1.79 -17.97 9.50
CA GLN A 37 2.94 -17.79 10.38
C GLN A 37 3.48 -16.37 10.35
N GLN A 38 3.56 -15.76 9.18
CA GLN A 38 3.97 -14.37 9.01
C GLN A 38 2.99 -13.42 9.69
N ALA A 39 1.68 -13.58 9.46
CA ALA A 39 0.67 -12.78 10.15
C ALA A 39 0.74 -12.93 11.67
N ALA A 40 0.97 -14.15 12.18
CA ALA A 40 1.14 -14.37 13.60
C ALA A 40 2.43 -13.75 14.17
N ALA A 41 3.50 -13.70 13.39
CA ALA A 41 4.74 -12.99 13.75
C ALA A 41 4.51 -11.49 13.81
N SER A 42 3.91 -10.91 12.77
CA SER A 42 3.56 -9.47 12.74
C SER A 42 2.68 -9.06 13.92
N LEU A 43 1.69 -9.88 14.28
CA LEU A 43 0.86 -9.61 15.45
C LEU A 43 1.65 -9.68 16.78
N ARG A 44 2.61 -10.60 16.90
CA ARG A 44 3.48 -10.65 18.10
C ARG A 44 4.37 -9.40 18.17
N ASP A 45 4.94 -8.97 17.06
CA ASP A 45 5.81 -7.78 17.01
C ASP A 45 5.02 -6.50 17.34
N LEU A 46 3.73 -6.45 17.00
CA LEU A 46 2.84 -5.36 17.42
C LEU A 46 2.53 -5.37 18.94
N LEU A 47 2.43 -6.57 19.53
CA LEU A 47 2.12 -6.71 20.96
C LEU A 47 3.37 -6.62 21.84
N GLU A 48 4.49 -7.10 21.36
CA GLU A 48 5.78 -7.14 22.05
C GLU A 48 6.89 -6.71 21.06
N PRO A 49 7.03 -5.40 20.78
CA PRO A 49 8.09 -4.94 19.89
C PRO A 49 9.45 -5.41 20.38
N PRO A 50 10.32 -5.94 19.51
CA PRO A 50 11.63 -6.44 19.93
C PRO A 50 12.43 -5.36 20.64
N ALA A 51 13.04 -5.73 21.77
CA ALA A 51 13.87 -4.83 22.56
C ALA A 51 15.02 -4.31 21.69
N GLY A 52 15.01 -3.00 21.37
CA GLY A 52 15.97 -2.35 20.47
C GLY A 52 15.46 -2.11 19.05
N ALA A 53 14.18 -2.35 18.75
CA ALA A 53 13.57 -1.90 17.50
C ALA A 53 13.74 -0.38 17.41
N THR A 54 14.36 0.07 16.34
CA THR A 54 14.45 1.52 16.05
C THR A 54 13.03 2.04 15.92
N PRO A 55 12.63 3.08 16.66
CA PRO A 55 11.30 3.65 16.51
C PRO A 55 11.06 3.99 15.06
N VAL A 56 9.92 3.54 14.53
CA VAL A 56 9.51 3.89 13.16
C VAL A 56 9.39 5.42 13.13
N ALA A 57 10.16 6.06 12.25
CA ALA A 57 10.11 7.51 12.11
C ALA A 57 8.74 7.90 11.54
N ILE A 58 7.97 8.67 12.31
CA ILE A 58 6.69 9.21 11.87
C ILE A 58 6.79 10.71 11.84
N GLU A 59 6.43 11.31 10.72
CA GLU A 59 6.40 12.76 10.54
C GLU A 59 4.99 13.24 10.21
N HIS A 60 4.67 14.48 10.60
CA HIS A 60 3.45 15.14 10.18
C HIS A 60 3.72 15.92 8.90
N ARG A 61 2.89 15.68 7.89
CA ARG A 61 3.07 16.30 6.58
C ARG A 61 1.75 16.78 6.03
N ARG A 62 1.71 18.05 5.62
CA ARG A 62 0.61 18.58 4.83
C ARG A 62 0.84 18.31 3.36
N ILE A 63 -0.09 17.61 2.75
CA ILE A 63 -0.09 17.33 1.30
C ILE A 63 -1.08 18.30 0.65
N PRO A 64 -0.64 19.16 -0.26
CA PRO A 64 -1.53 20.08 -0.94
C PRO A 64 -2.43 19.36 -1.94
N ALA A 65 -3.55 20.00 -2.28
CA ALA A 65 -4.42 19.50 -3.35
C ALA A 65 -3.61 19.41 -4.66
N THR A 66 -3.65 18.23 -5.32
CA THR A 66 -2.77 17.93 -6.45
C THR A 66 -3.58 17.40 -7.63
N PRO A 67 -3.48 18.02 -8.82
CA PRO A 67 -4.08 17.50 -10.04
C PRO A 67 -3.42 16.17 -10.43
N ALA A 68 -4.22 15.19 -10.85
CA ALA A 68 -3.75 13.86 -11.22
C ALA A 68 -4.63 13.22 -12.30
N ALA A 69 -4.07 12.22 -12.97
CA ALA A 69 -4.81 11.20 -13.67
C ALA A 69 -5.06 10.03 -12.71
N ALA A 70 -6.25 9.46 -12.70
CA ALA A 70 -6.62 8.43 -11.73
C ALA A 70 -7.52 7.35 -12.32
N VAL A 71 -7.46 6.17 -11.70
CA VAL A 71 -8.41 5.05 -11.86
C VAL A 71 -9.00 4.78 -10.49
N SER A 72 -10.34 4.79 -10.39
CA SER A 72 -11.06 4.51 -9.14
C SER A 72 -12.05 3.36 -9.37
N GLU A 73 -12.04 2.38 -8.48
CA GLU A 73 -12.95 1.24 -8.51
C GLU A 73 -13.24 0.73 -7.09
N VAL A 74 -14.36 0.03 -6.93
CA VAL A 74 -14.64 -0.74 -5.72
C VAL A 74 -14.06 -2.13 -5.90
N ILE A 75 -13.05 -2.49 -5.10
CA ILE A 75 -12.29 -3.72 -5.23
C ILE A 75 -12.40 -4.61 -3.99
N ASP A 76 -12.13 -5.88 -4.16
CA ASP A 76 -11.89 -6.80 -3.06
C ASP A 76 -10.41 -6.78 -2.67
N VAL A 77 -10.10 -6.82 -1.36
CA VAL A 77 -8.71 -6.79 -0.87
C VAL A 77 -7.84 -7.90 -1.46
N LYS A 78 -8.43 -9.04 -1.79
CA LYS A 78 -7.72 -10.17 -2.41
C LYS A 78 -7.20 -9.87 -3.82
N GLU A 79 -7.85 -8.95 -4.52
CA GLU A 79 -7.53 -8.54 -5.88
C GLU A 79 -6.72 -7.24 -5.92
N ALA A 80 -6.56 -6.59 -4.77
CA ALA A 80 -5.97 -5.25 -4.66
C ALA A 80 -4.60 -5.14 -5.33
N SER A 81 -3.70 -6.09 -5.11
CA SER A 81 -2.35 -6.06 -5.69
C SER A 81 -2.36 -6.17 -7.22
N ALA A 82 -3.14 -7.09 -7.79
CA ALA A 82 -3.23 -7.25 -9.23
C ALA A 82 -3.94 -6.06 -9.90
N TRP A 83 -5.03 -5.58 -9.27
CA TRP A 83 -5.75 -4.40 -9.71
C TRP A 83 -4.87 -3.15 -9.72
N TYR A 84 -4.15 -2.91 -8.63
CA TYR A 84 -3.23 -1.80 -8.48
C TYR A 84 -2.15 -1.79 -9.58
N GLN A 85 -1.47 -2.91 -9.80
CA GLN A 85 -0.43 -3.01 -10.81
C GLN A 85 -0.98 -2.73 -12.22
N GLY A 86 -2.15 -3.27 -12.54
CA GLY A 86 -2.83 -3.04 -13.80
C GLY A 86 -3.23 -1.57 -13.98
N ALA A 87 -3.83 -0.95 -12.96
CA ALA A 87 -4.27 0.44 -12.99
C ALA A 87 -3.08 1.41 -13.14
N LEU A 88 -2.01 1.18 -12.39
CA LEU A 88 -0.79 2.01 -12.46
C LEU A 88 -0.11 1.89 -13.83
N GLY A 89 0.00 0.67 -14.37
CA GLY A 89 0.53 0.42 -15.71
C GLY A 89 -0.28 1.12 -16.79
N GLU A 90 -1.62 1.07 -16.71
CA GLU A 90 -2.52 1.77 -17.64
C GLU A 90 -2.36 3.29 -17.56
N LEU A 91 -2.24 3.86 -16.35
CA LEU A 91 -1.99 5.28 -16.15
C LEU A 91 -0.70 5.72 -16.82
N TYR A 92 0.42 5.05 -16.57
CA TYR A 92 1.71 5.40 -17.18
C TYR A 92 1.69 5.22 -18.70
N ALA A 93 1.02 4.19 -19.22
CA ALA A 93 0.90 3.98 -20.67
C ALA A 93 0.12 5.13 -21.35
N VAL A 94 -0.98 5.59 -20.73
CA VAL A 94 -1.78 6.71 -21.27
C VAL A 94 -1.02 8.02 -21.17
N LEU A 95 -0.33 8.28 -20.03
CA LEU A 95 0.51 9.47 -19.88
C LEU A 95 1.60 9.52 -20.96
N ALA A 96 2.29 8.41 -21.19
CA ALA A 96 3.32 8.30 -22.23
C ALA A 96 2.73 8.53 -23.64
N ALA A 97 1.57 7.94 -23.97
CA ALA A 97 0.89 8.12 -25.25
C ALA A 97 0.50 9.58 -25.50
N HIS A 98 0.11 10.30 -24.45
CA HIS A 98 -0.24 11.73 -24.52
C HIS A 98 0.96 12.67 -24.31
N LYS A 99 2.17 12.13 -24.12
CA LYS A 99 3.41 12.89 -23.84
C LYS A 99 3.30 13.79 -22.61
N VAL A 100 2.52 13.35 -21.61
CA VAL A 100 2.39 14.04 -20.32
C VAL A 100 3.44 13.49 -19.36
N THR A 101 4.26 14.37 -18.80
CA THR A 101 5.25 13.99 -17.79
C THR A 101 4.59 13.96 -16.41
N PRO A 102 4.75 12.88 -15.64
CA PRO A 102 4.34 12.87 -14.23
C PRO A 102 4.96 14.03 -13.44
N ALA A 103 4.18 14.67 -12.58
CA ALA A 103 4.64 15.78 -11.75
C ALA A 103 5.10 15.33 -10.35
N GLY A 104 5.12 14.02 -10.11
CA GLY A 104 5.53 13.42 -8.83
C GLY A 104 5.31 11.92 -8.82
N HIS A 105 5.53 11.30 -7.67
CA HIS A 105 5.33 9.87 -7.48
C HIS A 105 3.85 9.50 -7.60
N GLY A 106 3.59 8.35 -8.23
CA GLY A 106 2.27 7.74 -8.20
C GLY A 106 1.87 7.37 -6.78
N GLY A 107 0.57 7.23 -6.56
CA GLY A 107 0.06 6.87 -5.24
C GLY A 107 -1.29 6.18 -5.32
N ALA A 108 -1.78 5.79 -4.14
CA ALA A 108 -3.11 5.25 -3.97
C ALA A 108 -3.84 5.88 -2.77
N ILE A 109 -5.16 5.85 -2.84
CA ILE A 109 -6.09 6.26 -1.80
C ILE A 109 -7.00 5.06 -1.54
N TYR A 110 -7.04 4.60 -0.29
CA TYR A 110 -7.80 3.43 0.11
C TYR A 110 -8.88 3.84 1.12
N ALA A 111 -10.14 3.66 0.76
CA ALA A 111 -11.24 3.88 1.68
C ALA A 111 -11.15 2.91 2.88
N ASN A 112 -11.55 3.38 4.06
CA ASN A 112 -11.52 2.58 5.29
C ASN A 112 -12.32 1.27 5.16
N ASP A 113 -13.37 1.26 4.35
CA ASP A 113 -14.19 0.08 4.07
C ASP A 113 -13.39 -1.08 3.50
N LEU A 114 -12.34 -0.79 2.69
CA LEU A 114 -11.46 -1.83 2.14
C LEU A 114 -10.78 -2.64 3.26
N PHE A 115 -10.38 -1.98 4.34
CA PHE A 115 -9.74 -2.62 5.49
C PHE A 115 -10.78 -3.25 6.44
N SER A 116 -11.92 -2.60 6.63
CA SER A 116 -12.95 -3.04 7.60
C SER A 116 -13.81 -4.19 7.09
N TYR A 117 -14.11 -4.20 5.78
CA TYR A 117 -15.05 -5.14 5.15
C TYR A 117 -14.40 -5.98 4.04
N ALA A 118 -13.07 -5.89 3.87
CA ALA A 118 -12.31 -6.53 2.79
C ALA A 118 -12.79 -6.16 1.37
N ARG A 119 -13.60 -5.10 1.24
CA ARG A 119 -14.12 -4.55 0.00
C ARG A 119 -14.40 -3.06 0.16
N GLY A 120 -13.84 -2.23 -0.72
CA GLY A 120 -14.00 -0.79 -0.64
C GLY A 120 -13.49 -0.08 -1.88
N GLU A 121 -13.70 1.23 -1.92
CA GLU A 121 -13.17 2.08 -2.96
C GLU A 121 -11.65 2.19 -2.84
N ALA A 122 -10.97 2.01 -3.96
CA ALA A 122 -9.55 2.27 -4.12
C ALA A 122 -9.34 3.16 -5.34
N THR A 123 -8.46 4.13 -5.20
CA THR A 123 -8.06 5.05 -6.28
C THR A 123 -6.56 5.00 -6.44
N VAL A 124 -6.06 4.65 -7.62
CA VAL A 124 -4.66 4.81 -8.00
C VAL A 124 -4.53 6.08 -8.83
N PHE A 125 -3.52 6.88 -8.58
CA PHE A 125 -3.33 8.15 -9.25
C PHE A 125 -1.86 8.43 -9.60
N VAL A 126 -1.65 9.22 -10.63
CA VAL A 126 -0.33 9.80 -10.97
C VAL A 126 -0.49 11.30 -11.08
N PRO A 127 0.26 12.09 -10.28
CA PRO A 127 0.24 13.55 -10.35
C PRO A 127 0.64 14.05 -11.73
N CYS A 128 -0.10 15.03 -12.25
CA CYS A 128 0.15 15.64 -13.56
C CYS A 128 -0.04 17.14 -13.47
N ALA A 129 0.94 17.93 -13.94
CA ALA A 129 0.81 19.37 -14.01
C ALA A 129 -0.23 19.80 -15.06
N GLU A 130 -0.32 19.05 -16.17
CA GLU A 130 -1.28 19.28 -17.24
C GLU A 130 -2.47 18.32 -17.13
N PRO A 131 -3.69 18.79 -17.44
CA PRO A 131 -4.87 17.95 -17.37
C PRO A 131 -4.84 16.86 -18.46
N VAL A 132 -4.87 15.60 -18.05
CA VAL A 132 -4.97 14.44 -18.95
C VAL A 132 -6.39 14.31 -19.48
N ARG A 133 -6.53 13.99 -20.76
CA ARG A 133 -7.84 13.67 -21.33
C ARG A 133 -8.33 12.33 -20.78
N ALA A 134 -9.57 12.32 -20.30
CA ALA A 134 -10.20 11.07 -19.87
C ALA A 134 -10.21 10.03 -21.01
N THR A 135 -9.73 8.82 -20.72
CA THR A 135 -9.58 7.74 -21.70
C THR A 135 -9.83 6.40 -21.02
N GLY A 136 -10.78 5.60 -21.52
CA GLY A 136 -11.16 4.35 -20.88
C GLY A 136 -11.69 4.61 -19.45
N ARG A 137 -11.10 3.94 -18.45
CA ARG A 137 -11.44 4.14 -17.04
C ARG A 137 -10.60 5.23 -16.35
N ILE A 138 -9.65 5.83 -17.08
CA ILE A 138 -8.83 6.92 -16.56
C ILE A 138 -9.63 8.22 -16.55
N SER A 139 -9.69 8.85 -15.41
CA SER A 139 -10.36 10.11 -15.16
C SER A 139 -9.41 11.18 -14.64
N ARG A 140 -9.87 12.44 -14.64
CA ARG A 140 -9.17 13.53 -13.95
C ARG A 140 -9.58 13.53 -12.49
N LEU A 141 -8.60 13.67 -11.62
CA LEU A 141 -8.81 13.79 -10.18
C LEU A 141 -8.03 15.01 -9.67
N VAL A 142 -8.58 15.71 -8.73
CA VAL A 142 -7.82 16.56 -7.83
C VAL A 142 -7.71 15.78 -6.52
N VAL A 143 -6.52 15.22 -6.25
CA VAL A 143 -6.24 14.58 -4.96
C VAL A 143 -6.43 15.64 -3.88
N PRO A 144 -7.36 15.46 -2.91
CA PRO A 144 -7.66 16.51 -1.94
C PRO A 144 -6.47 16.81 -1.03
N GLU A 145 -6.41 18.07 -0.55
CA GLU A 145 -5.48 18.44 0.52
C GLU A 145 -5.76 17.62 1.78
N VAL A 146 -4.69 17.26 2.51
CA VAL A 146 -4.79 16.50 3.76
C VAL A 146 -3.56 16.72 4.64
N GLU A 147 -3.75 16.64 5.96
CA GLU A 147 -2.66 16.45 6.93
C GLU A 147 -2.52 14.94 7.20
N LEU A 148 -1.31 14.45 7.14
CA LEU A 148 -0.99 13.03 7.34
C LEU A 148 0.08 12.85 8.41
N ALA A 149 -0.08 11.83 9.23
CA ALA A 149 1.04 11.17 9.87
C ALA A 149 1.63 10.19 8.86
N VAL A 150 2.90 10.33 8.53
CA VAL A 150 3.55 9.58 7.44
C VAL A 150 4.71 8.77 7.98
N THR A 151 4.81 7.53 7.55
CA THR A 151 6.01 6.70 7.71
C THR A 151 6.46 6.14 6.38
N VAL A 152 7.73 5.70 6.31
CA VAL A 152 8.30 5.07 5.12
C VAL A 152 8.46 3.58 5.37
N HIS A 153 7.79 2.77 4.57
CA HIS A 153 8.02 1.34 4.47
C HIS A 153 9.15 1.07 3.47
N ALA A 154 10.12 0.24 3.86
CA ALA A 154 11.21 -0.24 3.01
C ALA A 154 10.99 -1.73 2.70
N GLY A 155 11.13 -2.10 1.43
CA GLY A 155 10.94 -3.48 0.99
C GLY A 155 9.66 -3.73 0.22
N ALA A 156 9.34 -5.01 0.04
CA ALA A 156 8.17 -5.44 -0.69
C ALA A 156 6.87 -4.96 -0.01
N HIS A 157 5.90 -4.58 -0.82
CA HIS A 157 4.62 -4.07 -0.31
C HIS A 157 3.83 -5.08 0.55
N THR A 158 4.11 -6.37 0.37
CA THR A 158 3.52 -7.46 1.18
C THR A 158 3.87 -7.39 2.66
N ASP A 159 4.94 -6.69 3.02
CA ASP A 159 5.48 -6.60 4.37
C ASP A 159 5.16 -5.26 5.06
N ALA A 160 4.24 -4.47 4.47
CA ALA A 160 3.87 -3.15 4.96
C ALA A 160 3.06 -3.17 6.28
N ASP A 161 2.60 -4.32 6.74
CA ASP A 161 1.73 -4.48 7.92
C ASP A 161 2.30 -3.81 9.18
N LEU A 162 3.63 -3.90 9.40
CA LEU A 162 4.29 -3.26 10.54
C LEU A 162 4.24 -1.73 10.45
N ALA A 163 4.39 -1.18 9.26
CA ALA A 163 4.31 0.27 9.05
C ALA A 163 2.88 0.78 9.29
N TYR A 164 1.88 0.07 8.78
CA TYR A 164 0.47 0.35 9.06
C TYR A 164 0.15 0.26 10.57
N GLY A 165 0.59 -0.80 11.23
CA GLY A 165 0.40 -0.99 12.67
C GLY A 165 1.05 0.10 13.51
N SER A 166 2.27 0.51 13.15
CA SER A 166 2.98 1.60 13.82
C SER A 166 2.26 2.94 13.67
N LEU A 167 1.74 3.25 12.48
CA LEU A 167 0.93 4.45 12.26
C LEU A 167 -0.38 4.40 13.05
N ALA A 168 -1.10 3.29 13.03
CA ALA A 168 -2.35 3.12 13.77
C ALA A 168 -2.15 3.33 15.28
N THR A 169 -1.09 2.74 15.83
CA THR A 169 -0.71 2.92 17.24
C THR A 169 -0.39 4.38 17.52
N TYR A 170 0.46 4.99 16.71
CA TYR A 170 0.87 6.38 16.89
C TYR A 170 -0.32 7.35 16.87
N VAL A 171 -1.21 7.27 15.87
CA VAL A 171 -2.35 8.19 15.77
C VAL A 171 -3.37 7.98 16.88
N THR A 172 -3.47 6.75 17.41
CA THR A 172 -4.35 6.41 18.53
C THR A 172 -3.79 6.96 19.83
N ASP A 173 -2.52 6.71 20.13
CA ASP A 173 -1.86 7.13 21.36
C ASP A 173 -1.81 8.65 21.50
N HIS A 174 -1.72 9.36 20.38
CA HIS A 174 -1.68 10.83 20.35
C HIS A 174 -3.04 11.46 20.07
N ALA A 175 -4.11 10.68 19.96
CA ALA A 175 -5.47 11.13 19.66
C ALA A 175 -5.56 12.04 18.43
N LEU A 176 -4.80 11.69 17.37
CA LEU A 176 -4.65 12.49 16.15
C LEU A 176 -5.58 12.08 15.02
N ALA A 177 -6.11 10.85 15.05
CA ALA A 177 -6.86 10.27 13.94
C ALA A 177 -8.10 11.09 13.58
N VAL A 178 -8.30 11.30 12.28
CA VAL A 178 -9.56 11.77 11.71
C VAL A 178 -10.10 10.73 10.74
N GLU A 179 -11.40 10.77 10.52
CA GLU A 179 -12.01 9.93 9.50
C GLU A 179 -11.51 10.34 8.11
N GLY A 180 -11.03 9.38 7.36
CA GLY A 180 -10.54 9.61 6.00
C GLY A 180 -9.74 8.42 5.47
N PRO A 181 -9.53 8.38 4.15
CA PRO A 181 -8.84 7.28 3.50
C PRO A 181 -7.33 7.33 3.79
N ILE A 182 -6.74 6.16 3.96
CA ILE A 182 -5.29 6.01 4.01
C ILE A 182 -4.70 6.29 2.62
N ARG A 183 -3.51 6.88 2.59
CA ARG A 183 -2.80 7.20 1.36
C ARG A 183 -1.45 6.51 1.31
N GLU A 184 -1.08 6.09 0.12
CA GLU A 184 0.25 5.59 -0.18
C GLU A 184 0.87 6.41 -1.31
N TYR A 185 2.20 6.59 -1.25
CA TYR A 185 2.99 7.22 -2.31
C TYR A 185 4.18 6.31 -2.61
N TYR A 186 4.32 5.93 -3.87
CA TYR A 186 5.31 4.96 -4.33
C TYR A 186 6.59 5.69 -4.76
N VAL A 187 7.49 5.88 -3.79
CA VAL A 187 8.75 6.64 -3.99
C VAL A 187 9.72 5.88 -4.86
N SER A 188 9.84 4.57 -4.66
CA SER A 188 10.55 3.67 -5.56
C SER A 188 9.88 2.30 -5.55
N GLY A 189 9.91 1.61 -6.68
CA GLY A 189 9.23 0.33 -6.87
C GLY A 189 9.81 -0.48 -8.02
N PRO A 190 9.08 -1.52 -8.49
CA PRO A 190 9.56 -2.44 -9.52
C PRO A 190 9.92 -1.79 -10.87
N ASN A 191 9.39 -0.60 -11.15
CA ASN A 191 9.73 0.15 -12.36
C ASN A 191 11.06 0.91 -12.23
N ASP A 192 11.55 1.14 -11.01
CA ASP A 192 12.76 1.90 -10.72
C ASP A 192 13.95 0.97 -10.49
N THR A 193 13.73 -0.15 -9.79
CA THR A 193 14.75 -1.15 -9.48
C THR A 193 14.15 -2.54 -9.30
N PRO A 194 14.82 -3.61 -9.76
CA PRO A 194 14.41 -4.99 -9.49
C PRO A 194 14.72 -5.47 -8.06
N ASP A 195 15.49 -4.69 -7.31
CA ASP A 195 15.89 -4.99 -5.93
C ASP A 195 14.80 -4.52 -4.97
N GLU A 196 14.05 -5.47 -4.40
CA GLU A 196 12.93 -5.19 -3.51
C GLU A 196 13.37 -4.47 -2.22
N ASP A 197 14.59 -4.68 -1.74
CA ASP A 197 15.12 -4.00 -0.55
C ASP A 197 15.27 -2.48 -0.75
N GLN A 198 15.29 -2.03 -2.01
CA GLN A 198 15.36 -0.62 -2.37
C GLN A 198 13.99 0.03 -2.59
N TRP A 199 12.92 -0.76 -2.56
CA TRP A 199 11.58 -0.19 -2.70
C TRP A 199 11.22 0.64 -1.47
N ARG A 200 10.50 1.73 -1.71
CA ARG A 200 10.06 2.66 -0.67
C ARG A 200 8.64 3.09 -0.94
N THR A 201 7.79 2.85 0.04
CA THR A 201 6.40 3.30 0.03
C THR A 201 6.18 4.20 1.24
N GLU A 202 5.77 5.43 1.01
CA GLU A 202 5.27 6.29 2.07
C GLU A 202 3.81 5.93 2.36
N ILE A 203 3.50 5.68 3.62
CA ILE A 203 2.15 5.36 4.09
C ILE A 203 1.70 6.52 4.97
N GLY A 204 0.55 7.11 4.66
CA GLY A 204 0.01 8.28 5.34
C GLY A 204 -1.36 8.02 5.95
N TRP A 205 -1.48 8.24 7.25
CA TRP A 205 -2.74 8.19 7.98
C TRP A 205 -3.29 9.60 8.15
N PRO A 206 -4.57 9.88 7.80
CA PRO A 206 -5.14 11.21 7.95
C PRO A 206 -5.24 11.62 9.42
N ILE A 207 -4.79 12.83 9.70
CA ILE A 207 -4.82 13.44 11.02
C ILE A 207 -5.45 14.85 10.93
N PHE A 208 -5.89 15.41 12.07
CA PHE A 208 -6.32 16.79 12.08
C PHE A 208 -5.13 17.74 11.97
N ALA A 209 -5.36 18.95 11.45
CA ALA A 209 -4.31 19.94 11.27
C ALA A 209 -3.69 20.35 12.63
N THR A 210 -2.44 19.98 12.84
CA THR A 210 -1.73 20.22 14.11
C THR A 210 -1.13 21.63 14.22
N GLY A 211 -1.19 22.43 13.14
CA GLY A 211 -0.63 23.79 13.10
C GLY A 211 0.90 23.83 13.13
N GLN A 212 1.58 22.70 13.17
CA GLN A 212 3.04 22.64 13.09
C GLN A 212 3.50 22.69 11.63
N THR A 213 3.59 23.89 11.10
CA THR A 213 4.47 24.14 9.94
C THR A 213 5.90 23.95 10.46
N GLY A 214 6.68 23.02 9.87
CA GLY A 214 8.05 22.73 10.29
C GLY A 214 8.91 24.00 10.39
N ALA A 215 9.01 24.55 11.58
CA ALA A 215 9.98 25.54 11.91
C ALA A 215 11.29 24.81 12.22
N GLY A 216 12.23 24.89 11.29
CA GLY A 216 13.61 24.45 11.52
C GLY A 216 14.13 25.01 12.83
N VAL A 217 14.60 24.13 13.69
CA VAL A 217 15.34 24.49 14.90
C VAL A 217 16.66 25.14 14.46
N THR A 218 16.66 26.47 14.37
CA THR A 218 17.89 27.27 14.38
C THR A 218 18.35 27.33 15.83
N SER A 219 19.41 26.59 16.14
CA SER A 219 20.14 26.74 17.38
C SER A 219 20.69 28.16 17.49
N PRO A 220 20.48 28.91 18.59
CA PRO A 220 21.19 30.17 18.82
C PRO A 220 22.64 29.86 19.15
N SER A 221 23.53 30.28 18.28
CA SER A 221 24.97 30.37 18.57
C SER A 221 25.20 31.27 19.77
N GLY A 222 25.87 30.73 20.79
CA GLY A 222 26.28 31.47 21.96
C GLY A 222 27.24 32.60 21.60
N ILE A 223 27.06 33.70 22.29
CA ILE A 223 27.97 34.83 22.34
C ILE A 223 28.66 34.76 23.70
N SER A 224 30.00 34.74 23.64
CA SER A 224 31.02 35.14 24.63
C SER A 224 30.91 34.61 26.04
#